data_1a6b9b3da584e651cd375a960951cf2c
#
_entry.id   1a6b9b3da584e651cd375a960951cf2c
#
_cell.length_a   1.000
_cell.length_b   1.000
_cell.length_c   1.000
_cell.angle_alpha   90.00
_cell.angle_beta   90.00
_cell.angle_gamma   90.00
#
_symmetry.space_group_name_H-M   'P 1'
#
loop_
_entity.id
_entity.type
_entity.pdbx_description
1 polymer ?
#
loop_
_entity_poly.entity_id
_entity_poly.type
_entity_poly.pdbx_seq_one_letter_code
_entity_poly.pdbx_strand_id
1 'polypeptide(L)'
;MQKRTFLKSALALGVALSAAPILTACSKAEPEKQAAAQAPAAAPAAAEARKLKPIKVAVTAGPHADIVTKAAEVAKKQGFDVKVVEFTDYITPDTALAEKQLDVAVYQHEPFLLNFNKQKGTDLVVAANAVVQPMGLYSNKIHSLDDIKADTKIAIPNDPSNGGRALVLLEKAGIIKLKPDYKGEASIHDVAENPRGVKLVELEAAQLPISLQDLDVACVPM
;
A
#
# COMPACT_ATOMS: atom_id res chain seq x y z
N MET A 1 -6.20 -19.32 40.37
CA MET A 1 -6.53 -20.76 40.55
C MET A 1 -7.77 -21.08 39.75
N GLN A 2 -7.61 -21.75 38.61
CA GLN A 2 -8.55 -22.75 38.10
C GLN A 2 -7.95 -23.41 36.86
N LYS A 3 -7.50 -24.64 37.06
CA LYS A 3 -7.05 -25.59 36.02
C LYS A 3 -8.28 -26.25 35.41
N ARG A 4 -8.32 -26.47 34.10
CA ARG A 4 -9.14 -27.50 33.44
C ARG A 4 -8.38 -27.90 32.17
N THR A 5 -7.70 -28.97 32.16
CA THR A 5 -7.99 -30.42 31.99
C THR A 5 -8.19 -30.80 30.52
N PHE A 6 -7.17 -31.51 30.05
CA PHE A 6 -7.09 -32.29 28.81
C PHE A 6 -8.21 -33.33 28.70
N LEU A 7 -8.70 -33.54 27.49
CA LEU A 7 -9.33 -34.82 27.14
C LEU A 7 -8.77 -35.30 25.81
N LYS A 8 -7.99 -36.37 25.91
CA LYS A 8 -7.55 -37.25 24.80
C LYS A 8 -8.64 -38.26 24.57
N SER A 9 -8.98 -38.54 23.32
CA SER A 9 -9.65 -39.78 22.92
C SER A 9 -9.04 -40.28 21.62
N ALA A 10 -8.45 -41.48 21.72
CA ALA A 10 -7.90 -42.28 20.66
C ALA A 10 -8.85 -43.45 20.34
N LEU A 11 -8.51 -44.17 19.28
CA LEU A 11 -9.02 -45.48 18.80
C LEU A 11 -10.14 -45.38 17.74
N ALA A 12 -10.18 -46.24 16.68
CA ALA A 12 -9.42 -47.47 16.37
C ALA A 12 -9.47 -47.74 14.89
N LEU A 13 -8.50 -48.53 14.49
CA LEU A 13 -8.29 -49.35 13.30
C LEU A 13 -9.54 -50.10 12.77
N GLY A 14 -9.61 -50.21 11.43
CA GLY A 14 -10.44 -51.19 10.71
C GLY A 14 -9.86 -51.54 9.35
N VAL A 15 -8.98 -52.55 9.32
CA VAL A 15 -8.44 -53.20 8.12
C VAL A 15 -9.46 -54.24 7.64
N ALA A 16 -9.82 -54.19 6.37
CA ALA A 16 -10.47 -55.32 5.71
C ALA A 16 -9.80 -55.55 4.35
N LEU A 17 -9.04 -56.63 4.32
CA LEU A 17 -8.45 -57.26 3.15
C LEU A 17 -9.50 -58.18 2.51
N SER A 18 -9.70 -58.11 1.19
CA SER A 18 -10.30 -59.22 0.43
C SER A 18 -9.60 -59.35 -0.92
N ALA A 19 -9.07 -60.55 -1.13
CA ALA A 19 -8.23 -61.00 -2.26
C ALA A 19 -9.08 -61.77 -3.31
N ALA A 20 -8.70 -61.52 -4.58
CA ALA A 20 -8.62 -62.40 -5.75
C ALA A 20 -9.92 -63.08 -6.29
N PRO A 21 -9.95 -63.61 -7.54
CA PRO A 21 -8.83 -64.12 -8.32
C PRO A 21 -8.78 -63.68 -9.82
N ILE A 22 -7.61 -63.97 -10.38
CA ILE A 22 -7.21 -63.92 -11.79
C ILE A 22 -7.92 -65.07 -12.58
N LEU A 23 -8.46 -64.70 -13.75
CA LEU A 23 -8.73 -65.70 -14.81
C LEU A 23 -8.20 -65.19 -16.14
N THR A 24 -7.15 -65.83 -16.58
CA THR A 24 -6.55 -65.75 -17.91
C THR A 24 -7.46 -66.42 -18.95
N ALA A 25 -7.73 -65.70 -20.04
CA ALA A 25 -8.17 -66.35 -21.28
C ALA A 25 -7.54 -65.65 -22.48
N CYS A 26 -6.59 -66.29 -23.12
CA CYS A 26 -6.12 -65.96 -24.45
C CYS A 26 -7.18 -66.27 -25.48
N SER A 27 -7.52 -65.33 -26.35
CA SER A 27 -8.10 -65.63 -27.66
C SER A 27 -7.59 -64.64 -28.70
N LYS A 28 -7.10 -65.22 -29.81
CA LYS A 28 -6.71 -64.55 -31.05
C LYS A 28 -7.93 -63.97 -31.73
N ALA A 29 -7.88 -62.77 -32.21
CA ALA A 29 -8.72 -62.26 -33.28
C ALA A 29 -8.05 -61.14 -34.04
N GLU A 30 -8.26 -61.12 -35.33
CA GLU A 30 -7.75 -60.32 -36.41
C GLU A 30 -8.09 -58.79 -36.31
N PRO A 31 -7.42 -57.96 -37.13
CA PRO A 31 -7.58 -56.49 -36.99
C PRO A 31 -8.83 -55.98 -37.75
N GLU A 32 -9.81 -55.57 -37.02
CA GLU A 32 -10.94 -54.81 -37.56
C GLU A 32 -10.58 -53.30 -37.60
N LYS A 33 -10.83 -52.68 -38.74
CA LYS A 33 -10.73 -51.23 -39.00
C LYS A 33 -11.60 -50.45 -38.02
N GLN A 34 -10.98 -49.80 -37.07
CA GLN A 34 -11.64 -48.76 -36.27
C GLN A 34 -11.87 -47.51 -37.11
N ALA A 35 -13.09 -47.23 -37.45
CA ALA A 35 -13.55 -45.93 -37.92
C ALA A 35 -13.36 -44.89 -36.82
N ALA A 36 -12.60 -43.86 -37.13
CA ALA A 36 -12.38 -42.73 -36.25
C ALA A 36 -13.74 -42.01 -36.01
N ALA A 37 -14.33 -42.21 -34.84
CA ALA A 37 -15.40 -41.38 -34.33
C ALA A 37 -14.77 -40.03 -33.94
N GLN A 38 -15.00 -39.03 -34.79
CA GLN A 38 -14.74 -37.62 -34.44
C GLN A 38 -15.62 -37.25 -33.26
N ALA A 39 -14.98 -37.02 -32.09
CA ALA A 39 -15.64 -36.34 -30.97
C ALA A 39 -16.03 -34.94 -31.42
N PRO A 40 -17.24 -34.47 -31.13
CA PRO A 40 -17.61 -33.09 -31.43
C PRO A 40 -16.68 -32.15 -30.66
N ALA A 41 -16.00 -31.29 -31.42
CA ALA A 41 -15.23 -30.21 -30.85
C ALA A 41 -16.15 -29.37 -29.97
N ALA A 42 -15.94 -29.40 -28.66
CA ALA A 42 -16.62 -28.49 -27.75
C ALA A 42 -16.26 -27.06 -28.19
N ALA A 43 -17.22 -26.36 -28.72
CA ALA A 43 -17.11 -24.93 -28.98
C ALA A 43 -16.68 -24.24 -27.66
N PRO A 44 -15.74 -23.30 -27.72
CA PRO A 44 -15.39 -22.56 -26.52
C PRO A 44 -16.67 -21.87 -26.02
N ALA A 45 -17.13 -22.28 -24.83
CA ALA A 45 -18.20 -21.60 -24.14
C ALA A 45 -17.79 -20.13 -24.05
N ALA A 46 -18.55 -19.26 -24.72
CA ALA A 46 -18.38 -17.82 -24.59
C ALA A 46 -18.44 -17.50 -23.10
N ALA A 47 -17.31 -17.11 -22.55
CA ALA A 47 -17.23 -16.67 -21.16
C ALA A 47 -18.19 -15.48 -21.06
N GLU A 48 -19.35 -15.71 -20.45
CA GLU A 48 -20.26 -14.61 -20.09
C GLU A 48 -19.43 -13.59 -19.35
N ALA A 49 -19.34 -12.37 -19.89
CA ALA A 49 -18.60 -11.28 -19.29
C ALA A 49 -19.18 -11.04 -17.89
N ARG A 50 -18.53 -11.62 -16.87
CA ARG A 50 -18.87 -11.40 -15.48
C ARG A 50 -18.85 -9.89 -15.29
N LYS A 51 -19.99 -9.28 -15.01
CA LYS A 51 -20.07 -7.88 -14.57
C LYS A 51 -19.33 -7.79 -13.25
N LEU A 52 -18.03 -7.49 -13.31
CA LEU A 52 -17.22 -7.31 -12.13
C LEU A 52 -17.69 -6.05 -11.42
N LYS A 53 -17.88 -6.14 -10.11
CA LYS A 53 -18.14 -4.97 -9.27
C LYS A 53 -16.93 -4.04 -9.44
N PRO A 54 -17.13 -2.73 -9.70
CA PRO A 54 -16.01 -1.81 -9.81
C PRO A 54 -15.22 -1.74 -8.50
N ILE A 55 -13.89 -1.74 -8.61
CA ILE A 55 -12.97 -1.55 -7.48
C ILE A 55 -12.71 -0.05 -7.36
N LYS A 56 -13.07 0.55 -6.25
CA LYS A 56 -12.83 1.96 -5.95
C LYS A 56 -11.47 2.13 -5.26
N VAL A 57 -10.56 2.83 -5.91
CA VAL A 57 -9.20 3.06 -5.42
C VAL A 57 -9.00 4.52 -5.11
N ALA A 58 -8.75 4.85 -3.84
CA ALA A 58 -8.36 6.19 -3.41
C ALA A 58 -6.90 6.46 -3.77
N VAL A 59 -6.64 7.66 -4.23
CA VAL A 59 -5.30 8.21 -4.48
C VAL A 59 -5.24 9.66 -4.02
N THR A 60 -4.03 10.17 -3.79
CA THR A 60 -3.80 11.63 -3.72
C THR A 60 -3.39 12.17 -5.07
N ALA A 61 -3.63 13.45 -5.31
CA ALA A 61 -3.22 14.17 -6.50
C ALA A 61 -1.72 13.99 -6.79
N GLY A 62 -1.35 14.03 -8.07
CA GLY A 62 0.03 13.91 -8.53
C GLY A 62 0.44 12.47 -8.84
N PRO A 63 1.69 12.04 -8.53
CA PRO A 63 2.26 10.78 -9.00
C PRO A 63 1.44 9.52 -8.65
N HIS A 64 0.77 9.51 -7.51
CA HIS A 64 -0.08 8.37 -7.12
C HIS A 64 -1.29 8.24 -8.06
N ALA A 65 -1.96 9.36 -8.40
CA ALA A 65 -3.07 9.38 -9.32
C ALA A 65 -2.66 8.91 -10.72
N ASP A 66 -1.50 9.38 -11.21
CA ASP A 66 -0.97 9.00 -12.53
C ASP A 66 -0.67 7.50 -12.61
N ILE A 67 0.02 6.96 -11.59
CA ILE A 67 0.38 5.54 -11.53
C ILE A 67 -0.87 4.65 -11.48
N VAL A 68 -1.83 4.98 -10.59
CA VAL A 68 -3.05 4.16 -10.43
C VAL A 68 -3.97 4.29 -11.65
N THR A 69 -4.06 5.47 -12.27
CA THR A 69 -4.78 5.65 -13.53
C THR A 69 -4.20 4.77 -14.62
N LYS A 70 -2.87 4.71 -14.73
CA LYS A 70 -2.22 3.82 -15.69
C LYS A 70 -2.44 2.35 -15.39
N ALA A 71 -2.38 1.96 -14.11
CA ALA A 71 -2.70 0.61 -13.67
C ALA A 71 -4.16 0.24 -13.98
N ALA A 72 -5.10 1.17 -13.81
CA ALA A 72 -6.52 0.96 -14.16
C ALA A 72 -6.73 0.67 -15.65
N GLU A 73 -6.00 1.37 -16.55
CA GLU A 73 -6.03 1.08 -18.00
C GLU A 73 -5.55 -0.36 -18.31
N VAL A 74 -4.51 -0.83 -17.61
CA VAL A 74 -3.99 -2.19 -17.77
C VAL A 74 -5.00 -3.22 -17.21
N ALA A 75 -5.54 -2.96 -16.02
CA ALA A 75 -6.52 -3.80 -15.37
C ALA A 75 -7.79 -3.97 -16.22
N LYS A 76 -8.22 -2.92 -16.90
CA LYS A 76 -9.37 -2.95 -17.82
C LYS A 76 -9.19 -3.97 -18.95
N LYS A 77 -7.97 -4.11 -19.49
CA LYS A 77 -7.64 -5.11 -20.52
C LYS A 77 -7.74 -6.55 -19.99
N GLN A 78 -7.65 -6.72 -18.68
CA GLN A 78 -7.77 -7.99 -17.96
C GLN A 78 -9.19 -8.23 -17.42
N GLY A 79 -10.15 -7.35 -17.75
CA GLY A 79 -11.55 -7.50 -17.35
C GLY A 79 -11.89 -6.90 -15.99
N PHE A 80 -10.99 -6.11 -15.37
CA PHE A 80 -11.28 -5.41 -14.11
C PHE A 80 -11.78 -3.98 -14.38
N ASP A 81 -12.81 -3.54 -13.63
CA ASP A 81 -13.29 -2.15 -13.64
C ASP A 81 -12.74 -1.42 -12.41
N VAL A 82 -11.72 -0.59 -12.61
CA VAL A 82 -11.09 0.19 -11.53
C VAL A 82 -11.55 1.64 -11.64
N LYS A 83 -12.11 2.16 -10.55
CA LYS A 83 -12.54 3.56 -10.40
C LYS A 83 -11.55 4.28 -9.50
N VAL A 84 -10.79 5.20 -10.08
CA VAL A 84 -9.85 6.05 -9.34
C VAL A 84 -10.64 7.21 -8.72
N VAL A 85 -10.45 7.41 -7.41
CA VAL A 85 -11.05 8.51 -6.62
C VAL A 85 -9.92 9.33 -6.04
N GLU A 86 -9.78 10.58 -6.48
CA GLU A 86 -8.71 11.46 -6.08
C GLU A 86 -9.11 12.29 -4.86
N PHE A 87 -8.17 12.44 -3.91
CA PHE A 87 -8.30 13.23 -2.69
C PHE A 87 -7.22 14.29 -2.60
N THR A 88 -7.53 15.36 -1.88
CA THR A 88 -6.65 16.53 -1.68
C THR A 88 -6.06 16.60 -0.27
N ASP A 89 -6.29 15.57 0.55
CA ASP A 89 -5.76 15.42 1.90
C ASP A 89 -5.38 13.95 2.17
N TYR A 90 -4.68 13.70 3.30
CA TYR A 90 -4.18 12.36 3.64
C TYR A 90 -5.06 11.62 4.67
N ILE A 91 -6.07 12.25 5.24
CA ILE A 91 -6.92 11.66 6.29
C ILE A 91 -8.21 11.07 5.73
N THR A 92 -8.85 11.81 4.80
CA THR A 92 -10.14 11.42 4.22
C THR A 92 -10.09 10.08 3.48
N PRO A 93 -9.01 9.73 2.71
CA PRO A 93 -8.93 8.43 2.04
C PRO A 93 -9.04 7.24 3.00
N ASP A 94 -8.30 7.25 4.11
CA ASP A 94 -8.33 6.18 5.10
C ASP A 94 -9.63 6.13 5.88
N THR A 95 -10.22 7.29 6.18
CA THR A 95 -11.55 7.36 6.80
C THR A 95 -12.60 6.69 5.91
N ALA A 96 -12.63 7.05 4.61
CA ALA A 96 -13.56 6.47 3.65
C ALA A 96 -13.31 4.96 3.42
N LEU A 97 -12.03 4.53 3.50
CA LEU A 97 -11.68 3.11 3.42
C LEU A 97 -12.16 2.35 4.66
N ALA A 98 -11.94 2.87 5.87
CA ALA A 98 -12.42 2.28 7.12
C ALA A 98 -13.95 2.19 7.17
N GLU A 99 -14.64 3.15 6.58
CA GLU A 99 -16.11 3.18 6.43
C GLU A 99 -16.62 2.32 5.27
N LYS A 100 -15.74 1.59 4.56
CA LYS A 100 -16.07 0.72 3.42
C LYS A 100 -16.71 1.46 2.22
N GLN A 101 -16.45 2.74 2.09
CA GLN A 101 -16.86 3.54 0.93
C GLN A 101 -15.90 3.35 -0.25
N LEU A 102 -14.67 2.89 0.03
CA LEU A 102 -13.60 2.55 -0.90
C LEU A 102 -13.15 1.10 -0.66
N ASP A 103 -12.50 0.51 -1.65
CA ASP A 103 -11.99 -0.86 -1.57
C ASP A 103 -10.47 -0.90 -1.29
N VAL A 104 -9.72 0.10 -1.79
CA VAL A 104 -8.25 0.21 -1.65
C VAL A 104 -7.86 1.69 -1.60
N ALA A 105 -6.75 1.98 -0.93
CA ALA A 105 -6.08 3.28 -0.99
C ALA A 105 -4.60 3.10 -1.42
N VAL A 106 -4.12 3.95 -2.32
CA VAL A 106 -2.74 3.93 -2.83
C VAL A 106 -2.18 5.35 -2.78
N TYR A 107 -1.57 5.71 -1.64
CA TYR A 107 -0.95 7.03 -1.46
C TYR A 107 0.03 7.08 -0.29
N GLN A 108 -0.14 6.25 0.73
CA GLN A 108 0.55 6.36 2.00
C GLN A 108 1.65 5.32 2.19
N HIS A 109 2.52 5.56 3.14
CA HIS A 109 3.49 4.61 3.64
C HIS A 109 3.02 3.97 4.96
N GLU A 110 3.54 2.81 5.29
CA GLU A 110 3.08 2.01 6.44
C GLU A 110 3.10 2.77 7.78
N PRO A 111 4.13 3.57 8.15
CA PRO A 111 4.09 4.33 9.40
C PRO A 111 2.91 5.29 9.50
N PHE A 112 2.49 5.93 8.40
CA PHE A 112 1.31 6.78 8.39
C PHE A 112 0.03 5.97 8.66
N LEU A 113 -0.13 4.82 7.99
CA LEU A 113 -1.26 3.91 8.20
C LEU A 113 -1.33 3.43 9.67
N LEU A 114 -0.20 3.03 10.27
CA LEU A 114 -0.15 2.59 11.66
C LEU A 114 -0.55 3.71 12.63
N ASN A 115 -0.11 4.93 12.37
CA ASN A 115 -0.51 6.10 13.15
C ASN A 115 -2.01 6.41 13.01
N PHE A 116 -2.54 6.34 11.79
CA PHE A 116 -3.97 6.50 11.55
C PHE A 116 -4.79 5.45 12.31
N ASN A 117 -4.44 4.17 12.18
CA ASN A 117 -5.11 3.08 12.91
C ASN A 117 -5.10 3.32 14.42
N LYS A 118 -3.94 3.68 14.97
CA LYS A 118 -3.80 3.98 16.40
C LYS A 118 -4.68 5.13 16.86
N GLN A 119 -4.73 6.22 16.07
CA GLN A 119 -5.48 7.44 16.44
C GLN A 119 -6.99 7.28 16.26
N LYS A 120 -7.42 6.51 15.26
CA LYS A 120 -8.84 6.35 14.89
C LYS A 120 -9.46 5.06 15.39
N GLY A 121 -8.66 4.13 15.93
CA GLY A 121 -9.13 2.82 16.38
C GLY A 121 -9.57 1.92 15.23
N THR A 122 -8.89 2.04 14.09
CA THR A 122 -9.16 1.24 12.88
C THR A 122 -8.14 0.10 12.72
N ASP A 123 -8.38 -0.81 11.80
CA ASP A 123 -7.59 -2.02 11.54
C ASP A 123 -7.21 -2.17 10.06
N LEU A 124 -7.01 -1.07 9.36
CA LEU A 124 -6.56 -1.06 7.98
C LEU A 124 -5.19 -1.74 7.85
N VAL A 125 -4.98 -2.49 6.78
CA VAL A 125 -3.77 -3.28 6.57
C VAL A 125 -3.10 -2.99 5.23
N VAL A 126 -1.79 -3.19 5.17
CA VAL A 126 -1.03 -3.14 3.91
C VAL A 126 -1.34 -4.39 3.09
N ALA A 127 -1.93 -4.21 1.92
CA ALA A 127 -2.20 -5.31 0.99
C ALA A 127 -0.98 -5.64 0.12
N ALA A 128 -0.27 -4.61 -0.36
CA ALA A 128 0.96 -4.74 -1.15
C ALA A 128 1.70 -3.42 -1.21
N ASN A 129 3.01 -3.47 -1.51
CA ASN A 129 3.79 -2.28 -1.82
C ASN A 129 3.60 -1.91 -3.30
N ALA A 130 3.33 -0.64 -3.59
CA ALA A 130 3.09 -0.15 -4.95
C ALA A 130 4.31 0.59 -5.51
N VAL A 131 4.84 1.57 -4.79
CA VAL A 131 5.89 2.47 -5.25
C VAL A 131 6.75 2.95 -4.08
N VAL A 132 8.01 3.26 -4.36
CA VAL A 132 8.92 3.92 -3.39
C VAL A 132 9.07 5.38 -3.81
N GLN A 133 8.70 6.28 -2.91
CA GLN A 133 8.81 7.72 -3.13
C GLN A 133 9.64 8.36 -2.02
N PRO A 134 10.76 9.01 -2.36
CA PRO A 134 11.57 9.73 -1.39
C PRO A 134 10.90 11.04 -0.98
N MET A 135 11.17 11.51 0.24
CA MET A 135 10.90 12.89 0.62
C MET A 135 12.01 13.78 0.08
N GLY A 136 11.66 14.94 -0.46
CA GLY A 136 12.60 15.92 -0.99
C GLY A 136 12.41 17.32 -0.40
N LEU A 137 13.47 18.14 -0.49
CA LEU A 137 13.41 19.59 -0.27
C LEU A 137 13.15 20.27 -1.61
N TYR A 138 12.11 21.07 -1.68
CA TYR A 138 11.70 21.80 -2.88
C TYR A 138 11.64 23.30 -2.61
N SER A 139 11.98 24.08 -3.62
CA SER A 139 11.92 25.53 -3.57
C SER A 139 11.71 26.14 -4.96
N ASN A 140 10.94 27.22 -5.03
CA ASN A 140 10.84 28.08 -6.22
C ASN A 140 11.81 29.27 -6.15
N LYS A 141 12.46 29.50 -4.97
CA LYS A 141 13.25 30.70 -4.67
C LYS A 141 14.71 30.40 -4.41
N ILE A 142 15.00 29.22 -3.84
CA ILE A 142 16.33 28.82 -3.35
C ILE A 142 16.85 27.70 -4.27
N HIS A 143 18.09 27.84 -4.74
CA HIS A 143 18.67 26.91 -5.73
C HIS A 143 19.77 26.02 -5.12
N SER A 144 20.27 26.35 -3.92
CA SER A 144 21.29 25.57 -3.22
C SER A 144 20.97 25.47 -1.72
N LEU A 145 21.42 24.40 -1.07
CA LEU A 145 21.35 24.31 0.39
C LEU A 145 22.17 25.39 1.09
N ASP A 146 23.19 25.93 0.42
CA ASP A 146 24.03 27.02 0.98
C ASP A 146 23.31 28.37 1.00
N ASP A 147 22.25 28.53 0.19
CA ASP A 147 21.42 29.75 0.19
C ASP A 147 20.41 29.78 1.35
N ILE A 148 20.25 28.66 2.08
CA ILE A 148 19.39 28.58 3.25
C ILE A 148 20.07 29.31 4.42
N LYS A 149 19.47 30.40 4.90
CA LYS A 149 19.99 31.32 5.92
C LYS A 149 18.95 31.62 6.99
N ALA A 150 19.30 32.48 7.91
CA ALA A 150 18.38 32.90 8.97
C ALA A 150 17.06 33.44 8.38
N ASP A 151 15.98 33.16 9.08
CA ASP A 151 14.60 33.49 8.73
C ASP A 151 14.04 32.78 7.49
N THR A 152 14.82 31.93 6.78
CA THR A 152 14.27 31.07 5.73
C THR A 152 13.12 30.24 6.29
N LYS A 153 11.94 30.32 5.67
CA LYS A 153 10.76 29.56 6.08
C LYS A 153 10.75 28.20 5.39
N ILE A 154 10.85 27.15 6.18
CA ILE A 154 10.83 25.76 5.70
C ILE A 154 9.55 25.10 6.20
N ALA A 155 8.65 24.73 5.26
CA ALA A 155 7.45 23.99 5.57
C ALA A 155 7.77 22.49 5.73
N ILE A 156 7.19 21.88 6.75
CA ILE A 156 7.25 20.45 7.02
C ILE A 156 5.83 19.87 7.22
N PRO A 157 5.61 18.57 6.98
CA PRO A 157 4.33 17.94 7.29
C PRO A 157 3.98 18.04 8.77
N ASN A 158 2.70 18.24 9.07
CA ASN A 158 2.17 18.30 10.44
C ASN A 158 1.77 16.94 11.02
N ASP A 159 1.81 15.88 10.22
CA ASP A 159 1.59 14.54 10.72
C ASP A 159 2.89 13.94 11.31
N PRO A 160 2.80 13.13 12.38
CA PRO A 160 3.99 12.66 13.10
C PRO A 160 4.97 11.91 12.20
N SER A 161 4.49 11.02 11.33
CA SER A 161 5.36 10.16 10.51
C SER A 161 6.11 10.93 9.43
N ASN A 162 5.45 11.83 8.70
CA ASN A 162 6.11 12.64 7.67
C ASN A 162 6.85 13.84 8.28
N GLY A 163 6.33 14.44 9.36
CA GLY A 163 7.04 15.48 10.12
C GLY A 163 8.38 14.97 10.63
N GLY A 164 8.40 13.78 11.23
CA GLY A 164 9.63 13.14 11.68
C GLY A 164 10.62 12.88 10.52
N ARG A 165 10.13 12.37 9.38
CA ARG A 165 10.96 12.21 8.16
C ARG A 165 11.56 13.53 7.68
N ALA A 166 10.77 14.60 7.69
CA ALA A 166 11.22 15.93 7.28
C ALA A 166 12.34 16.44 8.20
N LEU A 167 12.18 16.29 9.51
CA LEU A 167 13.21 16.72 10.48
C LEU A 167 14.51 15.93 10.31
N VAL A 168 14.45 14.61 10.13
CA VAL A 168 15.63 13.79 9.83
C VAL A 168 16.28 14.19 8.50
N LEU A 169 15.48 14.57 7.48
CA LEU A 169 16.03 15.07 6.21
C LEU A 169 16.75 16.42 6.41
N LEU A 170 16.19 17.34 7.18
CA LEU A 170 16.81 18.64 7.50
C LEU A 170 18.07 18.47 8.31
N GLU A 171 18.13 17.51 9.23
CA GLU A 171 19.35 17.17 9.97
C GLU A 171 20.46 16.65 9.04
N LYS A 172 20.11 15.69 8.15
CA LYS A 172 21.06 15.19 7.14
C LYS A 172 21.58 16.27 6.20
N ALA A 173 20.76 17.27 5.92
CA ALA A 173 21.14 18.44 5.12
C ALA A 173 21.97 19.48 5.91
N GLY A 174 22.23 19.25 7.21
CA GLY A 174 22.99 20.16 8.06
C GLY A 174 22.27 21.49 8.35
N ILE A 175 20.94 21.49 8.29
CA ILE A 175 20.12 22.68 8.53
C ILE A 175 19.74 22.80 10.00
N ILE A 176 19.42 21.67 10.65
CA ILE A 176 19.12 21.56 12.08
C ILE A 176 19.93 20.41 12.70
N LYS A 177 19.90 20.27 14.03
CA LYS A 177 20.31 19.07 14.75
C LYS A 177 19.19 18.62 15.66
N LEU A 178 18.93 17.33 15.70
CA LEU A 178 17.99 16.71 16.61
C LEU A 178 18.64 16.30 17.92
N LYS A 179 17.86 16.16 18.98
CA LYS A 179 18.31 15.57 20.24
C LYS A 179 18.69 14.10 20.00
N PRO A 180 19.81 13.62 20.57
CA PRO A 180 20.27 12.25 20.32
C PRO A 180 19.37 11.17 20.96
N ASP A 181 18.52 11.57 21.91
CA ASP A 181 17.70 10.70 22.74
C ASP A 181 16.20 10.77 22.43
N TYR A 182 15.80 11.41 21.32
CA TYR A 182 14.40 11.40 20.90
C TYR A 182 13.94 9.97 20.62
N LYS A 183 12.68 9.66 20.96
CA LYS A 183 12.12 8.33 20.84
C LYS A 183 10.97 8.31 19.81
N GLY A 184 11.02 7.32 18.93
CA GLY A 184 10.00 7.18 17.89
C GLY A 184 10.19 8.19 16.76
N GLU A 185 9.11 8.84 16.36
CA GLU A 185 9.13 9.86 15.31
C GLU A 185 9.56 11.21 15.92
N ALA A 186 10.55 11.87 15.31
CA ALA A 186 11.00 13.18 15.74
C ALA A 186 9.90 14.24 15.57
N SER A 187 9.84 15.19 16.47
CA SER A 187 8.95 16.35 16.43
C SER A 187 9.75 17.65 16.45
N ILE A 188 9.11 18.80 16.21
CA ILE A 188 9.78 20.10 16.30
C ILE A 188 10.37 20.36 17.69
N HIS A 189 9.83 19.73 18.74
CA HIS A 189 10.35 19.82 20.12
C HIS A 189 11.67 19.08 20.32
N ASP A 190 12.02 18.19 19.37
CA ASP A 190 13.27 17.43 19.39
C ASP A 190 14.40 18.14 18.64
N VAL A 191 14.17 19.32 18.09
CA VAL A 191 15.23 20.16 17.53
C VAL A 191 16.09 20.70 18.66
N ALA A 192 17.34 20.23 18.73
CA ALA A 192 18.32 20.65 19.74
C ALA A 192 19.06 21.94 19.32
N GLU A 193 19.43 22.02 18.04
CA GLU A 193 20.14 23.18 17.49
C GLU A 193 19.55 23.56 16.13
N ASN A 194 19.52 24.87 15.88
CA ASN A 194 19.13 25.47 14.61
C ASN A 194 20.22 26.43 14.13
N PRO A 195 21.38 25.91 13.69
CA PRO A 195 22.55 26.72 13.39
C PRO A 195 22.33 27.70 12.23
N ARG A 196 21.38 27.41 11.34
CA ARG A 196 21.04 28.30 10.22
C ARG A 196 19.94 29.29 10.55
N GLY A 197 19.32 29.23 11.73
CA GLY A 197 18.26 30.15 12.16
C GLY A 197 17.00 30.08 11.30
N VAL A 198 16.68 28.93 10.72
CA VAL A 198 15.50 28.73 9.87
C VAL A 198 14.21 28.74 10.69
N LYS A 199 13.08 29.08 10.06
CA LYS A 199 11.74 29.02 10.66
C LYS A 199 10.99 27.80 10.12
N LEU A 200 10.76 26.81 10.99
CA LEU A 200 9.96 25.65 10.66
C LEU A 200 8.48 26.00 10.76
N VAL A 201 7.72 25.63 9.74
CA VAL A 201 6.26 25.84 9.63
C VAL A 201 5.60 24.49 9.37
N GLU A 202 4.76 24.04 10.29
CA GLU A 202 4.02 22.78 10.12
C GLU A 202 2.75 23.02 9.30
N LEU A 203 2.59 22.27 8.22
CA LEU A 203 1.44 22.34 7.32
C LEU A 203 0.92 20.92 7.00
N GLU A 204 -0.32 20.85 6.58
CA GLU A 204 -0.90 19.63 6.05
C GLU A 204 -0.07 19.14 4.84
N ALA A 205 0.28 17.85 4.82
CA ALA A 205 1.28 17.32 3.90
C ALA A 205 0.90 17.49 2.41
N ALA A 206 -0.37 17.29 2.06
CA ALA A 206 -0.84 17.46 0.69
C ALA A 206 -0.82 18.92 0.22
N GLN A 207 -0.77 19.88 1.13
CA GLN A 207 -0.72 21.32 0.81
C GLN A 207 0.71 21.86 0.60
N LEU A 208 1.73 21.08 0.96
CA LEU A 208 3.12 21.52 0.88
C LEU A 208 3.57 21.97 -0.53
N PRO A 209 3.23 21.27 -1.62
CA PRO A 209 3.60 21.72 -2.97
C PRO A 209 3.03 23.10 -3.32
N ILE A 210 1.78 23.37 -2.90
CA ILE A 210 1.11 24.63 -3.17
C ILE A 210 1.71 25.74 -2.30
N SER A 211 2.11 25.46 -1.07
CA SER A 211 2.72 26.40 -0.13
C SER A 211 4.03 27.03 -0.61
N LEU A 212 4.69 26.41 -1.62
CA LEU A 212 5.91 26.94 -2.23
C LEU A 212 5.73 28.31 -2.94
N GLN A 213 4.49 28.76 -3.13
CA GLN A 213 4.21 30.09 -3.62
C GLN A 213 4.54 31.17 -2.54
N ASP A 214 4.27 30.85 -1.28
CA ASP A 214 4.38 31.78 -0.14
C ASP A 214 5.62 31.51 0.73
N LEU A 215 6.09 30.26 0.78
CA LEU A 215 7.23 29.83 1.58
C LEU A 215 8.51 29.74 0.76
N ASP A 216 9.62 29.58 1.44
CA ASP A 216 10.93 29.53 0.78
C ASP A 216 11.31 28.11 0.39
N VAL A 217 11.04 27.12 1.28
CA VAL A 217 11.33 25.71 1.09
C VAL A 217 10.18 24.86 1.64
N ALA A 218 9.92 23.71 1.04
CA ALA A 218 9.01 22.72 1.59
C ALA A 218 9.64 21.30 1.55
N CYS A 219 9.44 20.54 2.63
CA CYS A 219 9.75 19.11 2.68
C CYS A 219 8.55 18.33 2.18
N VAL A 220 8.54 17.97 0.90
CA VAL A 220 7.38 17.30 0.28
C VAL A 220 7.57 15.80 0.32
N PRO A 221 6.66 15.05 0.98
CA PRO A 221 6.57 13.61 0.83
C PRO A 221 5.96 13.30 -0.56
N MET A 222 6.74 12.65 -1.37
CA MET A 222 6.32 12.24 -2.71
C MET A 222 5.68 10.86 -2.65
#